data_80327ebce5c4c9fecf35888af627e2b9
#
_entry.id   80327ebce5c4c9fecf35888af627e2b9
#
_cell.length_a   1.000
_cell.length_b   1.000
_cell.length_c   1.000
_cell.angle_alpha   90.00
_cell.angle_beta   90.00
_cell.angle_gamma   90.00
#
_symmetry.space_group_name_H-M   'P 1'
#
loop_
_entity.id
_entity.type
_entity.pdbx_description
1 polymer ?
#
loop_
_entity_poly.entity_id
_entity_poly.type
_entity_poly.pdbx_seq_one_letter_code
_entity_poly.pdbx_strand_id
1 'polypeptide(L)'
;MKNKTMLQTALLSLGLITTFHVHAGKSADPFLVKFVADKLEVANNDDNTRMWEIQMWAGTDWHKLWLYSEGESEQGETASENMLTYSHPIAPFWDIQVGLARDEQPGASYNWGVLGFNGLAPYYFESQAHLLIGEDGTLGVRAGFEYEALFTQFLILTPEIEFSAYSDDIPEMGIGSGLSTLSAGLRLRYEIKREFAPYIGVQWSQSYGKTADYLRSAGEESGDTVWVAGVRIWF
;
A
#
# COMPACT_ATOMS: atom_id res chain seq x y z
N MET A 1 43.81 0.21 2.15
CA MET A 1 43.33 1.55 2.45
C MET A 1 42.37 1.97 1.32
N LYS A 2 41.07 1.68 1.41
CA LYS A 2 39.96 2.21 0.56
C LYS A 2 38.69 1.57 1.09
N ASN A 3 37.95 2.24 1.95
CA ASN A 3 36.54 1.99 2.28
C ASN A 3 36.12 2.92 3.43
N LYS A 4 36.12 4.23 3.17
CA LYS A 4 35.60 5.22 4.14
C LYS A 4 34.74 6.33 3.50
N THR A 5 34.33 6.19 2.23
CA THR A 5 33.68 7.31 1.52
C THR A 5 32.22 7.03 1.11
N MET A 6 31.60 5.89 1.47
CA MET A 6 30.22 5.57 1.10
C MET A 6 29.17 5.76 2.21
N LEU A 7 29.56 6.21 3.40
CA LEU A 7 28.61 6.36 4.52
C LEU A 7 28.17 7.81 4.78
N GLN A 8 28.53 8.76 3.93
CA GLN A 8 28.22 10.17 4.16
C GLN A 8 27.15 10.76 3.24
N THR A 9 26.62 10.01 2.28
CA THR A 9 25.64 10.55 1.32
C THR A 9 24.17 10.22 1.66
N ALA A 10 23.91 9.40 2.65
CA ALA A 10 22.54 9.00 3.04
C ALA A 10 21.92 9.83 4.18
N LEU A 11 22.56 10.89 4.65
CA LEU A 11 22.10 11.64 5.83
C LEU A 11 21.68 13.09 5.55
N LEU A 12 21.49 13.49 4.30
CA LEU A 12 21.23 14.90 3.94
C LEU A 12 19.89 15.19 3.26
N SER A 13 18.94 14.23 3.27
CA SER A 13 17.59 14.45 2.72
C SER A 13 16.46 14.52 3.77
N LEU A 14 16.78 14.57 5.05
CA LEU A 14 15.78 14.63 6.13
C LEU A 14 15.66 16.04 6.74
N GLY A 15 15.54 17.06 5.93
CA GLY A 15 15.61 18.44 6.40
C GLY A 15 14.68 19.44 5.74
N LEU A 16 13.44 19.05 5.37
CA LEU A 16 12.42 20.04 5.00
C LEU A 16 11.08 19.74 5.69
N ILE A 17 11.09 19.77 7.03
CA ILE A 17 9.85 19.97 7.77
C ILE A 17 9.53 21.47 7.66
N THR A 18 8.85 21.85 6.58
CA THR A 18 8.20 23.15 6.52
C THR A 18 7.04 23.10 7.50
N THR A 19 7.19 23.81 8.62
CA THR A 19 6.07 24.05 9.53
C THR A 19 5.04 24.89 8.79
N PHE A 20 4.01 24.27 8.24
CA PHE A 20 2.82 24.95 7.78
C PHE A 20 2.14 25.56 9.01
N HIS A 21 2.20 26.87 9.15
CA HIS A 21 1.39 27.57 10.14
C HIS A 21 -0.06 27.51 9.67
N VAL A 22 -0.80 26.54 10.18
CA VAL A 22 -2.26 26.50 10.02
C VAL A 22 -2.81 27.71 10.78
N HIS A 23 -3.25 28.71 10.05
CA HIS A 23 -4.06 29.78 10.62
C HIS A 23 -5.41 29.17 10.97
N ALA A 24 -5.67 28.99 12.26
CA ALA A 24 -6.98 28.62 12.80
C ALA A 24 -7.97 29.79 12.62
N GLY A 25 -8.29 30.12 11.38
CA GLY A 25 -9.47 30.88 11.02
C GLY A 25 -10.67 29.94 11.15
N LYS A 26 -11.83 30.45 11.57
CA LYS A 26 -13.11 29.71 11.62
C LYS A 26 -13.57 29.34 10.19
N SER A 27 -12.83 28.48 9.49
CA SER A 27 -13.29 27.82 8.29
C SER A 27 -14.10 26.61 8.71
N ALA A 28 -15.31 26.47 8.19
CA ALA A 28 -16.13 25.28 8.40
C ALA A 28 -15.52 24.02 7.73
N ASP A 29 -14.45 24.19 6.93
CA ASP A 29 -13.77 23.14 6.16
C ASP A 29 -12.25 23.39 6.22
N PRO A 30 -11.57 22.96 7.30
CA PRO A 30 -10.14 23.20 7.48
C PRO A 30 -9.30 22.36 6.51
N PHE A 31 -8.17 22.92 6.05
CA PHE A 31 -7.19 22.15 5.30
C PHE A 31 -6.37 21.28 6.25
N LEU A 32 -6.34 19.98 5.99
CA LEU A 32 -5.66 19.00 6.80
C LEU A 32 -4.65 18.22 5.95
N VAL A 33 -3.65 17.66 6.61
CA VAL A 33 -2.68 16.72 6.03
C VAL A 33 -2.57 15.55 6.97
N LYS A 34 -2.59 14.33 6.43
CA LYS A 34 -2.37 13.09 7.17
C LYS A 34 -1.32 12.25 6.43
N PHE A 35 -0.39 11.72 7.18
CA PHE A 35 0.58 10.73 6.73
C PHE A 35 0.41 9.46 7.55
N VAL A 36 0.40 8.32 6.89
CA VAL A 36 0.39 7.00 7.53
C VAL A 36 1.36 6.10 6.79
N ALA A 37 2.26 5.47 7.51
CA ALA A 37 2.98 4.29 7.08
C ALA A 37 2.33 3.11 7.81
N ASP A 38 1.39 2.44 7.14
CA ASP A 38 0.64 1.33 7.71
C ASP A 38 1.53 0.10 7.84
N LYS A 39 2.37 -0.16 6.85
CA LYS A 39 3.33 -1.26 6.85
C LYS A 39 4.74 -0.74 6.59
N LEU A 40 5.64 -0.99 7.52
CA LEU A 40 7.09 -0.93 7.36
C LEU A 40 7.62 -2.24 7.94
N GLU A 41 7.74 -3.26 7.10
CA GLU A 41 7.90 -4.66 7.47
C GLU A 41 9.18 -5.29 6.97
N VAL A 42 9.62 -6.30 7.69
CA VAL A 42 10.64 -7.26 7.24
C VAL A 42 10.02 -8.65 7.36
N ALA A 43 10.08 -9.42 6.28
CA ALA A 43 9.66 -10.81 6.26
C ALA A 43 10.79 -11.72 6.76
N ASN A 44 10.41 -12.80 7.45
CA ASN A 44 11.33 -13.86 7.85
C ASN A 44 11.41 -14.92 6.76
N ASN A 45 11.99 -14.56 5.63
CA ASN A 45 12.36 -15.45 4.55
C ASN A 45 13.89 -15.40 4.31
N ASP A 46 14.40 -16.27 3.43
CA ASP A 46 15.84 -16.36 3.16
C ASP A 46 16.40 -15.04 2.55
N ASP A 47 15.55 -14.25 1.90
CA ASP A 47 15.90 -13.04 1.17
C ASP A 47 15.74 -11.76 2.00
N ASN A 48 15.17 -11.87 3.21
CA ASN A 48 14.90 -10.72 4.10
C ASN A 48 14.12 -9.60 3.38
N THR A 49 13.06 -9.96 2.69
CA THR A 49 12.21 -9.05 1.95
C THR A 49 11.70 -7.93 2.84
N ARG A 50 11.83 -6.70 2.37
CA ARG A 50 11.31 -5.51 3.03
C ARG A 50 10.09 -5.03 2.29
N MET A 51 9.02 -4.78 3.03
CA MET A 51 7.75 -4.32 2.47
C MET A 51 7.37 -2.98 3.09
N TRP A 52 6.71 -2.14 2.30
CA TRP A 52 6.13 -0.90 2.79
C TRP A 52 4.74 -0.67 2.20
N GLU A 53 3.89 -0.04 2.99
CA GLU A 53 2.64 0.55 2.57
C GLU A 53 2.53 1.92 3.23
N ILE A 54 2.48 2.95 2.40
CA ILE A 54 2.45 4.35 2.84
C ILE A 54 1.30 5.04 2.14
N GLN A 55 0.54 5.78 2.90
CA GLN A 55 -0.52 6.63 2.38
C GLN A 55 -0.43 8.03 2.98
N MET A 56 -0.67 9.01 2.16
CA MET A 56 -0.71 10.41 2.54
C MET A 56 -1.87 11.10 1.85
N TRP A 57 -2.56 11.97 2.56
CA TRP A 57 -3.50 12.85 1.92
C TRP A 57 -3.40 14.28 2.43
N ALA A 58 -3.79 15.20 1.57
CA ALA A 58 -3.88 16.61 1.89
C ALA A 58 -5.14 17.21 1.26
N GLY A 59 -5.86 18.05 2.00
CA GLY A 59 -7.08 18.67 1.50
C GLY A 59 -8.04 19.10 2.59
N THR A 60 -9.29 19.21 2.20
CA THR A 60 -10.42 19.56 3.07
C THR A 60 -11.36 18.35 3.21
N ASP A 61 -12.44 18.47 3.98
CA ASP A 61 -13.42 17.39 4.13
C ASP A 61 -14.03 16.97 2.78
N TRP A 62 -14.17 17.92 1.83
CA TRP A 62 -14.81 17.69 0.54
C TRP A 62 -13.84 17.37 -0.60
N HIS A 63 -12.57 17.75 -0.49
CA HIS A 63 -11.60 17.67 -1.57
C HIS A 63 -10.25 17.24 -1.02
N LYS A 64 -9.82 16.02 -1.33
CA LYS A 64 -8.55 15.47 -0.88
C LYS A 64 -7.73 15.00 -2.07
N LEU A 65 -6.44 15.21 -1.98
CA LEU A 65 -5.47 14.57 -2.86
C LEU A 65 -4.76 13.49 -2.05
N TRP A 66 -4.79 12.27 -2.57
CA TRP A 66 -4.16 11.11 -1.95
C TRP A 66 -2.95 10.66 -2.75
N LEU A 67 -1.92 10.26 -2.03
CA LEU A 67 -0.76 9.55 -2.54
C LEU A 67 -0.66 8.23 -1.80
N TYR A 68 -0.62 7.13 -2.55
CA TYR A 68 -0.39 5.79 -2.06
C TYR A 68 0.93 5.29 -2.64
N SER A 69 1.70 4.58 -1.85
CA SER A 69 2.92 3.88 -2.28
C SER A 69 3.01 2.58 -1.51
N GLU A 70 2.95 1.50 -2.23
CA GLU A 70 3.13 0.15 -1.72
C GLU A 70 4.25 -0.52 -2.50
N GLY A 71 4.99 -1.41 -1.86
CA GLY A 71 6.00 -2.16 -2.56
C GLY A 71 6.84 -3.05 -1.68
N GLU A 72 7.72 -3.76 -2.34
CA GLU A 72 8.67 -4.67 -1.73
C GLU A 72 10.07 -4.51 -2.32
N SER A 73 11.05 -4.84 -1.54
CA SER A 73 12.44 -4.87 -1.98
C SER A 73 13.11 -6.14 -1.49
N GLU A 74 13.60 -6.92 -2.44
CA GLU A 74 14.23 -8.20 -2.23
C GLU A 74 15.56 -8.23 -2.99
N GLN A 75 16.65 -8.66 -2.33
CA GLN A 75 18.00 -8.77 -2.92
C GLN A 75 18.51 -7.53 -3.67
N GLY A 76 17.91 -6.35 -3.44
CA GLY A 76 18.26 -5.08 -4.11
C GLY A 76 17.44 -4.78 -5.35
N GLU A 77 16.52 -5.64 -5.73
CA GLU A 77 15.45 -5.38 -6.67
C GLU A 77 14.24 -4.80 -5.93
N THR A 78 13.45 -3.99 -6.60
CA THR A 78 12.32 -3.30 -6.00
C THR A 78 11.14 -3.35 -6.95
N ALA A 79 10.01 -3.82 -6.45
CA ALA A 79 8.72 -3.71 -7.09
C ALA A 79 7.85 -2.72 -6.30
N SER A 80 7.09 -1.87 -6.97
CA SER A 80 6.23 -0.90 -6.30
C SER A 80 5.01 -0.53 -7.11
N GLU A 81 3.94 -0.19 -6.39
CA GLU A 81 2.71 0.37 -6.89
C GLU A 81 2.54 1.77 -6.30
N ASN A 82 2.45 2.78 -7.15
CA ASN A 82 2.32 4.17 -6.73
C ASN A 82 1.05 4.77 -7.34
N MET A 83 0.22 5.40 -6.54
CA MET A 83 -1.05 5.94 -6.99
C MET A 83 -1.28 7.35 -6.46
N LEU A 84 -1.71 8.25 -7.35
CA LEU A 84 -2.10 9.62 -7.03
C LEU A 84 -3.57 9.81 -7.42
N THR A 85 -4.44 10.06 -6.43
CA THR A 85 -5.87 10.23 -6.67
C THR A 85 -6.44 11.50 -6.05
N TYR A 86 -7.41 12.07 -6.72
CA TYR A 86 -8.32 13.05 -6.16
C TYR A 86 -9.55 12.33 -5.61
N SER A 87 -9.98 12.71 -4.40
CA SER A 87 -11.08 12.10 -3.66
C SER A 87 -12.16 13.12 -3.33
N HIS A 88 -13.41 12.68 -3.46
CA HIS A 88 -14.61 13.45 -3.11
C HIS A 88 -15.62 12.55 -2.40
N PRO A 89 -16.19 12.96 -1.24
CA PRO A 89 -17.19 12.16 -0.54
C PRO A 89 -18.51 12.11 -1.33
N ILE A 90 -19.04 10.89 -1.49
CA ILE A 90 -20.31 10.63 -2.19
C ILE A 90 -21.41 10.15 -1.24
N ALA A 91 -21.01 9.63 -0.08
CA ALA A 91 -21.92 9.19 0.98
C ALA A 91 -21.19 9.30 2.34
N PRO A 92 -21.91 9.22 3.48
CA PRO A 92 -21.24 9.09 4.77
C PRO A 92 -20.26 7.91 4.76
N PHE A 93 -18.99 8.19 5.09
CA PHE A 93 -17.88 7.23 5.14
C PHE A 93 -17.42 6.65 3.79
N TRP A 94 -17.87 7.19 2.65
CA TRP A 94 -17.48 6.72 1.33
C TRP A 94 -17.03 7.86 0.44
N ASP A 95 -15.82 7.75 -0.07
CA ASP A 95 -15.22 8.65 -1.04
C ASP A 95 -15.12 7.93 -2.41
N ILE A 96 -15.40 8.65 -3.48
CA ILE A 96 -15.01 8.27 -4.84
C ILE A 96 -13.63 8.85 -5.13
N GLN A 97 -12.80 8.11 -5.84
CA GLN A 97 -11.45 8.52 -6.19
C GLN A 97 -11.24 8.43 -7.70
N VAL A 98 -10.53 9.39 -8.26
CA VAL A 98 -10.08 9.37 -9.65
C VAL A 98 -8.63 9.82 -9.73
N GLY A 99 -7.82 9.14 -10.53
CA GLY A 99 -6.40 9.46 -10.58
C GLY A 99 -5.60 8.62 -11.56
N LEU A 100 -4.33 8.52 -11.27
CA LEU A 100 -3.35 7.76 -12.04
C LEU A 100 -2.58 6.85 -11.09
N ALA A 101 -2.18 5.68 -11.60
CA ALA A 101 -1.24 4.81 -10.91
C ALA A 101 -0.11 4.39 -11.84
N ARG A 102 1.00 4.01 -11.24
CA ARG A 102 2.17 3.48 -11.91
C ARG A 102 2.70 2.30 -11.11
N ASP A 103 2.76 1.17 -11.77
CA ASP A 103 3.40 -0.02 -11.27
C ASP A 103 4.82 -0.10 -11.83
N GLU A 104 5.76 -0.45 -10.98
CA GLU A 104 7.16 -0.61 -11.32
C GLU A 104 7.65 -1.99 -10.87
N GLN A 105 8.30 -2.69 -11.78
CA GLN A 105 8.97 -3.97 -11.59
C GLN A 105 10.41 -3.85 -12.07
N PRO A 106 11.33 -4.73 -11.67
CA PRO A 106 12.68 -4.74 -12.22
C PRO A 106 12.68 -4.83 -13.75
N GLY A 107 13.03 -3.73 -14.42
CA GLY A 107 13.10 -3.66 -15.89
C GLY A 107 11.80 -3.33 -16.63
N ALA A 108 10.68 -3.17 -15.94
CA ALA A 108 9.39 -2.84 -16.54
C ALA A 108 8.60 -1.82 -15.71
N SER A 109 7.69 -1.13 -16.36
CA SER A 109 6.72 -0.27 -15.67
C SER A 109 5.44 -0.15 -16.50
N TYR A 110 4.31 0.05 -15.82
CA TYR A 110 3.02 0.15 -16.46
C TYR A 110 2.16 1.24 -15.81
N ASN A 111 1.41 2.01 -16.63
CA ASN A 111 0.62 3.13 -16.17
C ASN A 111 -0.87 2.83 -16.27
N TRP A 112 -1.62 3.32 -15.28
CA TRP A 112 -3.05 3.11 -15.15
C TRP A 112 -3.79 4.43 -14.95
N GLY A 113 -4.97 4.56 -15.56
CA GLY A 113 -6.02 5.43 -15.08
C GLY A 113 -6.76 4.72 -13.94
N VAL A 114 -7.16 5.45 -12.91
CA VAL A 114 -7.78 4.90 -11.71
C VAL A 114 -9.15 5.51 -11.47
N LEU A 115 -10.15 4.66 -11.23
CA LEU A 115 -11.43 5.03 -10.65
C LEU A 115 -11.65 4.16 -9.42
N GLY A 116 -11.76 4.76 -8.25
CA GLY A 116 -11.78 4.03 -6.99
C GLY A 116 -12.90 4.44 -6.05
N PHE A 117 -13.13 3.58 -5.08
CA PHE A 117 -13.94 3.81 -3.90
C PHE A 117 -13.12 3.47 -2.67
N ASN A 118 -13.13 4.36 -1.69
CA ASN A 118 -12.49 4.16 -0.40
C ASN A 118 -13.49 4.52 0.68
N GLY A 119 -13.60 3.70 1.71
CA GLY A 119 -14.52 4.01 2.79
C GLY A 119 -14.63 2.93 3.85
N LEU A 120 -15.54 3.19 4.78
CA LEU A 120 -15.83 2.32 5.91
C LEU A 120 -17.15 1.60 5.66
N ALA A 121 -17.08 0.30 5.39
CA ALA A 121 -18.25 -0.56 5.23
C ALA A 121 -18.92 -0.86 6.59
N PRO A 122 -20.16 -1.40 6.62
CA PRO A 122 -20.80 -1.84 7.85
C PRO A 122 -19.89 -2.72 8.69
N TYR A 123 -20.00 -2.60 10.02
CA TYR A 123 -19.15 -3.27 11.01
C TYR A 123 -17.70 -2.76 11.06
N TYR A 124 -17.42 -1.56 10.53
CA TYR A 124 -16.10 -0.91 10.55
C TYR A 124 -15.03 -1.62 9.70
N PHE A 125 -15.42 -2.30 8.63
CA PHE A 125 -14.46 -2.77 7.64
C PHE A 125 -13.95 -1.60 6.81
N GLU A 126 -12.66 -1.32 6.90
CA GLU A 126 -11.99 -0.45 5.95
C GLU A 126 -11.96 -1.15 4.60
N SER A 127 -12.45 -0.48 3.58
CA SER A 127 -12.67 -1.09 2.27
C SER A 127 -12.19 -0.15 1.18
N GLN A 128 -11.38 -0.67 0.29
CA GLN A 128 -10.93 0.03 -0.90
C GLN A 128 -11.11 -0.84 -2.13
N ALA A 129 -11.50 -0.24 -3.23
CA ALA A 129 -11.64 -0.91 -4.50
C ALA A 129 -11.30 0.05 -5.64
N HIS A 130 -10.42 -0.37 -6.54
CA HIS A 130 -9.94 0.41 -7.66
C HIS A 130 -10.17 -0.35 -8.98
N LEU A 131 -10.87 0.29 -9.92
CA LEU A 131 -10.89 -0.07 -11.32
C LEU A 131 -9.70 0.61 -11.99
N LEU A 132 -8.87 -0.16 -12.64
CA LEU A 132 -7.67 0.27 -13.34
C LEU A 132 -7.92 0.19 -14.84
N ILE A 133 -7.47 1.20 -15.58
CA ILE A 133 -7.56 1.27 -17.03
C ILE A 133 -6.14 1.49 -17.55
N GLY A 134 -5.56 0.45 -18.12
CA GLY A 134 -4.20 0.44 -18.64
C GLY A 134 -4.01 1.30 -19.88
N GLU A 135 -2.79 1.65 -20.17
CA GLU A 135 -2.43 2.48 -21.34
C GLU A 135 -2.70 1.81 -22.69
N ASP A 136 -2.83 0.49 -22.71
CA ASP A 136 -3.21 -0.32 -23.89
C ASP A 136 -4.71 -0.70 -23.90
N GLY A 137 -5.47 -0.28 -22.88
CA GLY A 137 -6.89 -0.59 -22.70
C GLY A 137 -7.18 -1.81 -21.85
N THR A 138 -6.17 -2.48 -21.30
CA THR A 138 -6.33 -3.54 -20.29
C THR A 138 -7.10 -3.00 -19.09
N LEU A 139 -8.07 -3.78 -18.61
CA LEU A 139 -8.80 -3.46 -17.39
C LEU A 139 -8.25 -4.26 -16.21
N GLY A 140 -8.13 -3.61 -15.06
CA GLY A 140 -7.75 -4.25 -13.81
C GLY A 140 -8.72 -3.90 -12.69
N VAL A 141 -8.81 -4.76 -11.70
CA VAL A 141 -9.50 -4.52 -10.44
C VAL A 141 -8.56 -4.90 -9.31
N ARG A 142 -8.37 -3.99 -8.36
CA ARG A 142 -7.70 -4.25 -7.07
C ARG A 142 -8.65 -3.91 -5.95
N ALA A 143 -8.75 -4.76 -4.96
CA ALA A 143 -9.57 -4.48 -3.79
C ALA A 143 -8.95 -5.04 -2.52
N GLY A 144 -9.09 -4.30 -1.44
CA GLY A 144 -8.61 -4.62 -0.10
C GLY A 144 -9.67 -4.38 0.95
N PHE A 145 -9.66 -5.22 1.97
CA PHE A 145 -10.53 -5.15 3.13
C PHE A 145 -9.72 -5.40 4.39
N GLU A 146 -9.83 -4.49 5.34
CA GLU A 146 -9.16 -4.59 6.63
C GLU A 146 -10.17 -4.40 7.75
N TYR A 147 -9.91 -5.02 8.90
CA TYR A 147 -10.70 -4.85 10.10
C TYR A 147 -9.80 -4.72 11.33
N GLU A 148 -10.06 -3.73 12.19
CA GLU A 148 -9.36 -3.57 13.46
C GLU A 148 -10.15 -4.22 14.61
N ALA A 149 -9.71 -5.39 15.07
CA ALA A 149 -10.28 -6.07 16.24
C ALA A 149 -9.52 -5.66 17.51
N LEU A 150 -10.13 -4.82 18.33
CA LEU A 150 -9.53 -4.34 19.57
C LEU A 150 -9.70 -5.39 20.68
N PHE A 151 -8.63 -6.11 21.04
CA PHE A 151 -8.61 -6.96 22.24
C PHE A 151 -8.49 -6.15 23.53
N THR A 152 -7.73 -5.07 23.47
CA THR A 152 -7.61 -4.07 24.54
C THR A 152 -7.51 -2.69 23.90
N GLN A 153 -7.34 -1.64 24.70
CA GLN A 153 -7.10 -0.29 24.18
C GLN A 153 -5.75 -0.13 23.45
N PHE A 154 -4.84 -1.09 23.62
CA PHE A 154 -3.48 -1.04 23.08
C PHE A 154 -3.14 -2.24 22.20
N LEU A 155 -3.86 -3.35 22.32
CA LEU A 155 -3.62 -4.57 21.57
C LEU A 155 -4.71 -4.76 20.55
N ILE A 156 -4.34 -4.67 19.28
CA ILE A 156 -5.23 -4.67 18.13
C ILE A 156 -4.81 -5.81 17.19
N LEU A 157 -5.76 -6.63 16.80
CA LEU A 157 -5.58 -7.62 15.74
C LEU A 157 -6.17 -7.09 14.46
N THR A 158 -5.39 -7.09 13.40
CA THR A 158 -5.75 -6.57 12.09
C THR A 158 -5.72 -7.70 11.07
N PRO A 159 -6.85 -8.39 10.80
CA PRO A 159 -7.01 -9.22 9.61
C PRO A 159 -7.22 -8.34 8.38
N GLU A 160 -6.58 -8.74 7.29
CA GLU A 160 -6.75 -8.12 5.98
C GLU A 160 -6.88 -9.17 4.89
N ILE A 161 -7.50 -8.82 3.79
CA ILE A 161 -7.56 -9.60 2.56
C ILE A 161 -7.50 -8.65 1.36
N GLU A 162 -6.69 -9.00 0.37
CA GLU A 162 -6.52 -8.22 -0.84
C GLU A 162 -6.56 -9.16 -2.05
N PHE A 163 -7.04 -8.64 -3.17
CA PHE A 163 -6.99 -9.37 -4.43
C PHE A 163 -6.83 -8.44 -5.63
N SER A 164 -6.24 -8.98 -6.67
CA SER A 164 -6.15 -8.34 -7.98
C SER A 164 -6.61 -9.25 -9.10
N ALA A 165 -7.25 -8.67 -10.12
CA ALA A 165 -7.68 -9.38 -11.31
C ALA A 165 -7.56 -8.46 -12.54
N TYR A 166 -7.23 -9.04 -13.70
CA TYR A 166 -7.00 -8.30 -14.94
C TYR A 166 -7.71 -8.94 -16.13
N SER A 167 -8.11 -8.13 -17.11
CA SER A 167 -8.79 -8.62 -18.32
C SER A 167 -7.84 -9.32 -19.28
N ASP A 168 -6.59 -8.86 -19.33
CA ASP A 168 -5.60 -9.29 -20.30
C ASP A 168 -4.25 -9.61 -19.63
N ASP A 169 -3.39 -10.30 -20.34
CA ASP A 169 -2.03 -10.57 -19.86
C ASP A 169 -1.12 -9.37 -20.12
N ILE A 170 -0.25 -9.06 -19.16
CA ILE A 170 0.83 -8.06 -19.26
C ILE A 170 2.14 -8.79 -18.93
N PRO A 171 2.73 -9.51 -19.90
CA PRO A 171 3.87 -10.40 -19.66
C PRO A 171 5.11 -9.67 -19.11
N GLU A 172 5.35 -8.42 -19.55
CA GLU A 172 6.44 -7.58 -19.05
C GLU A 172 6.33 -7.23 -17.57
N MET A 173 5.11 -7.26 -17.02
CA MET A 173 4.84 -7.04 -15.61
C MET A 173 4.60 -8.35 -14.83
N GLY A 174 4.75 -9.51 -15.49
CA GLY A 174 4.44 -10.79 -14.87
C GLY A 174 2.96 -10.99 -14.51
N ILE A 175 2.07 -10.18 -15.08
CA ILE A 175 0.62 -10.20 -14.79
C ILE A 175 -0.10 -11.06 -15.82
N GLY A 176 -0.90 -12.01 -15.34
CA GLY A 176 -1.79 -12.83 -16.15
C GLY A 176 -3.25 -12.39 -16.03
N SER A 177 -4.04 -12.67 -17.07
CA SER A 177 -5.48 -12.41 -17.12
C SER A 177 -6.28 -13.29 -16.14
N GLY A 178 -7.41 -12.77 -15.66
CA GLY A 178 -8.24 -13.37 -14.64
C GLY A 178 -7.82 -12.94 -13.24
N LEU A 179 -8.11 -13.77 -12.23
CA LEU A 179 -7.59 -13.57 -10.88
C LEU A 179 -6.07 -13.73 -10.91
N SER A 180 -5.35 -12.65 -10.58
CA SER A 180 -3.89 -12.60 -10.61
C SER A 180 -3.32 -12.98 -9.25
N THR A 181 -3.71 -12.25 -8.20
CA THR A 181 -3.22 -12.48 -6.84
C THR A 181 -4.36 -12.47 -5.83
N LEU A 182 -4.17 -13.21 -4.75
CA LEU A 182 -4.98 -13.15 -3.54
C LEU A 182 -4.01 -13.20 -2.36
N SER A 183 -4.15 -12.25 -1.45
CA SER A 183 -3.37 -12.23 -0.22
C SER A 183 -4.27 -12.15 1.01
N ALA A 184 -3.79 -12.64 2.13
CA ALA A 184 -4.42 -12.52 3.41
C ALA A 184 -3.37 -12.31 4.50
N GLY A 185 -3.56 -11.31 5.31
CA GLY A 185 -2.68 -10.94 6.41
C GLY A 185 -3.37 -11.00 7.75
N LEU A 186 -2.59 -11.26 8.78
CA LEU A 186 -3.02 -11.15 10.16
C LEU A 186 -1.91 -10.53 10.98
N ARG A 187 -2.14 -9.32 11.48
CA ARG A 187 -1.15 -8.55 12.25
C ARG A 187 -1.62 -8.31 13.66
N LEU A 188 -0.78 -8.56 14.65
CA LEU A 188 -1.03 -8.25 16.05
C LEU A 188 -0.18 -7.06 16.44
N ARG A 189 -0.84 -5.91 16.56
CA ARG A 189 -0.25 -4.59 16.80
C ARG A 189 -0.38 -4.22 18.28
N TYR A 190 0.69 -3.64 18.84
CA TYR A 190 0.70 -3.07 20.18
C TYR A 190 0.97 -1.56 20.12
N GLU A 191 -0.02 -0.74 20.46
CA GLU A 191 0.10 0.72 20.48
C GLU A 191 0.87 1.19 21.72
N ILE A 192 2.17 1.40 21.59
CA ILE A 192 3.00 2.06 22.62
C ILE A 192 2.55 3.52 22.77
N LYS A 193 2.33 4.15 21.64
CA LYS A 193 1.62 5.42 21.44
C LYS A 193 0.68 5.23 20.25
N ARG A 194 -0.33 6.06 20.15
CA ARG A 194 -1.25 5.98 19.00
C ARG A 194 -0.53 6.16 17.67
N GLU A 195 0.48 7.05 17.66
CA GLU A 195 1.26 7.38 16.47
C GLU A 195 2.38 6.38 16.18
N PHE A 196 2.66 5.43 17.08
CA PHE A 196 3.72 4.44 16.93
C PHE A 196 3.32 3.09 17.52
N ALA A 197 3.19 2.11 16.67
CA ALA A 197 2.75 0.77 17.04
C ALA A 197 3.58 -0.32 16.33
N PRO A 198 4.51 -0.99 17.06
CA PRO A 198 5.15 -2.19 16.55
C PRO A 198 4.15 -3.34 16.49
N TYR A 199 4.38 -4.27 15.56
CA TYR A 199 3.57 -5.47 15.40
C TYR A 199 4.37 -6.66 14.88
N ILE A 200 3.77 -7.82 15.03
CA ILE A 200 4.17 -9.07 14.38
C ILE A 200 2.96 -9.62 13.63
N GLY A 201 3.20 -10.36 12.58
CA GLY A 201 2.10 -10.90 11.77
C GLY A 201 2.50 -12.10 10.94
N VAL A 202 1.54 -12.59 10.21
CA VAL A 202 1.70 -13.60 9.17
C VAL A 202 1.01 -13.07 7.90
N GLN A 203 1.69 -13.20 6.78
CA GLN A 203 1.19 -12.88 5.45
C GLN A 203 1.18 -14.16 4.62
N TRP A 204 0.05 -14.48 4.06
CA TRP A 204 -0.13 -15.49 3.04
C TRP A 204 -0.43 -14.82 1.71
N SER A 205 0.21 -15.26 0.64
CA SER A 205 -0.04 -14.78 -0.71
C SER A 205 -0.12 -15.96 -1.68
N GLN A 206 -0.94 -15.85 -2.72
CA GLN A 206 -1.08 -16.84 -3.76
C GLN A 206 -1.35 -16.16 -5.10
N SER A 207 -0.55 -16.48 -6.09
CA SER A 207 -0.75 -16.11 -7.49
C SER A 207 -1.48 -17.22 -8.23
N TYR A 208 -2.30 -16.83 -9.22
CA TYR A 208 -3.17 -17.71 -9.97
C TYR A 208 -2.95 -17.58 -11.48
N GLY A 209 -3.46 -18.57 -12.22
CA GLY A 209 -3.49 -18.54 -13.67
C GLY A 209 -2.11 -18.32 -14.30
N LYS A 210 -2.04 -17.45 -15.30
CA LYS A 210 -0.79 -17.12 -15.98
C LYS A 210 0.20 -16.34 -15.12
N THR A 211 -0.26 -15.57 -14.14
CA THR A 211 0.63 -14.94 -13.16
C THR A 211 1.49 -15.99 -12.45
N ALA A 212 0.85 -17.06 -11.99
CA ALA A 212 1.56 -18.18 -11.38
C ALA A 212 2.49 -18.91 -12.36
N ASP A 213 2.14 -18.96 -13.65
CA ASP A 213 2.98 -19.57 -14.67
C ASP A 213 4.23 -18.72 -14.97
N TYR A 214 4.11 -17.40 -14.96
CA TYR A 214 5.24 -16.47 -15.09
C TYR A 214 6.23 -16.63 -13.93
N LEU A 215 5.75 -16.64 -12.69
CA LEU A 215 6.58 -16.86 -11.50
C LEU A 215 7.34 -18.19 -11.57
N ARG A 216 6.63 -19.30 -11.87
CA ARG A 216 7.27 -20.61 -12.02
C ARG A 216 8.30 -20.64 -13.14
N SER A 217 8.08 -19.89 -14.22
CA SER A 217 9.02 -19.79 -15.34
C SER A 217 10.28 -19.02 -14.95
N ALA A 218 10.19 -18.09 -14.00
CA ALA A 218 11.30 -17.38 -13.39
C ALA A 218 12.02 -18.22 -12.31
N GLY A 219 11.45 -19.36 -11.92
CA GLY A 219 11.99 -20.22 -10.86
C GLY A 219 11.48 -19.85 -9.46
N GLU A 220 10.43 -19.04 -9.38
CA GLU A 220 9.81 -18.56 -8.15
C GLU A 220 8.59 -19.40 -7.78
N GLU A 221 8.23 -19.40 -6.50
CA GLU A 221 7.03 -20.03 -6.01
C GLU A 221 5.78 -19.19 -6.32
N SER A 222 4.68 -19.81 -6.66
CA SER A 222 3.41 -19.11 -6.93
C SER A 222 2.62 -18.75 -5.69
N GLY A 223 3.08 -19.11 -4.52
CA GLY A 223 2.44 -18.77 -3.24
C GLY A 223 3.40 -18.98 -2.09
N ASP A 224 3.25 -18.14 -1.07
CA ASP A 224 4.11 -18.18 0.11
C ASP A 224 3.34 -17.83 1.38
N THR A 225 3.93 -18.18 2.52
CA THR A 225 3.46 -17.78 3.85
C THR A 225 4.65 -17.37 4.69
N VAL A 226 4.73 -16.10 4.99
CA VAL A 226 5.86 -15.52 5.72
C VAL A 226 5.42 -14.91 7.05
N TRP A 227 6.29 -14.99 8.03
CA TRP A 227 6.16 -14.18 9.23
C TRP A 227 6.73 -12.80 8.97
N VAL A 228 6.03 -11.78 9.46
CA VAL A 228 6.45 -10.39 9.32
C VAL A 228 6.60 -9.73 10.68
N ALA A 229 7.52 -8.80 10.76
CA ALA A 229 7.65 -7.89 11.89
C ALA A 229 7.80 -6.46 11.37
N GLY A 230 7.10 -5.53 11.98
CA GLY A 230 7.08 -4.17 11.45
C GLY A 230 6.61 -3.13 12.46
N VAL A 231 6.45 -1.92 11.94
CA VAL A 231 5.94 -0.79 12.69
C VAL A 231 4.91 -0.02 11.86
N ARG A 232 3.84 0.43 12.52
CA ARG A 232 2.89 1.41 11.98
C ARG A 232 3.19 2.77 12.59
N ILE A 233 3.22 3.81 11.72
CA ILE A 233 3.49 5.18 12.14
C ILE A 233 2.49 6.10 11.45
N TRP A 234 1.93 7.09 12.17
CA TRP A 234 1.07 8.10 11.55
C TRP A 234 1.23 9.48 12.21
N PHE A 235 0.93 10.52 11.43
CA PHE A 235 0.96 11.92 11.86
C PHE A 235 -0.19 12.73 11.27
#